data_d102065a07e0a2d3d80eba82f6c59629
#
_entry.id   d102065a07e0a2d3d80eba82f6c59629
#
_cell.length_a   1.000
_cell.length_b   1.000
_cell.length_c   1.000
_cell.angle_alpha   90.00
_cell.angle_beta   90.00
_cell.angle_gamma   90.00
#
_symmetry.space_group_name_H-M   'P 1'
#
loop_
_entity.id
_entity.type
_entity.pdbx_description
1 polymer ?
#
loop_
_entity_poly.entity_id
_entity_poly.type
_entity_poly.pdbx_seq_one_letter_code
_entity_poly.pdbx_strand_id
1 'polypeptide(L)'
;MKEFVKKKAVIVKDRLGLPNYMTMFYMEPGTYNPEDVPEMFKIRNKIVPAILISQYHNTTMKSMGGDVAVSLPYQQPRHTITLDEAAAACARKGEGWHLMTNTEFAYLLHEAEELGHTIGGNTNHGCNADNPQEKGVVYDSAGRTLTGCDPLTWSHDGTAGGVFGICGNFWEFVTGLRLHKGVVEYTKDNDAAVEGYKDEAPDWTVAEVNGKPLKLYGSSDGGVVMSTAEKIEKDWDGCHIAELQLEELEDVPEIAYKLGIVPHDWKNETAGIWADSELEEAVPFRGSSFSYTSSGGAGALNLNDARSFVGYDVSLRSALFLESWELVTDLLKAGAEAHAGAQGE
;
A
#
# COMPACT_ATOMS: atom_id res chain seq x y z
N MET A 1 1.37 -12.11 13.18
CA MET A 1 -0.06 -11.96 12.73
C MET A 1 -1.01 -12.38 13.84
N LYS A 2 -2.12 -11.67 14.03
CA LYS A 2 -3.15 -12.07 14.99
C LYS A 2 -3.84 -13.35 14.47
N GLU A 3 -3.80 -14.44 15.23
CA GLU A 3 -4.33 -15.76 14.81
C GLU A 3 -5.82 -15.74 14.40
N PHE A 4 -6.58 -14.73 14.83
CA PHE A 4 -7.98 -14.56 14.48
C PHE A 4 -8.21 -13.88 13.13
N VAL A 5 -7.18 -13.28 12.49
CA VAL A 5 -7.27 -12.76 11.13
C VAL A 5 -6.99 -13.89 10.16
N LYS A 6 -7.98 -14.21 9.33
CA LYS A 6 -7.89 -15.25 8.30
C LYS A 6 -7.76 -14.62 6.93
N LYS A 7 -7.15 -15.36 5.99
CA LYS A 7 -6.98 -14.93 4.60
C LYS A 7 -7.61 -15.90 3.62
N LYS A 8 -8.15 -15.37 2.51
CA LYS A 8 -8.61 -16.17 1.38
C LYS A 8 -8.57 -15.36 0.08
N ALA A 9 -8.04 -15.97 -0.99
CA ALA A 9 -8.20 -15.43 -2.34
C ALA A 9 -9.64 -15.60 -2.80
N VAL A 10 -10.22 -14.54 -3.34
CA VAL A 10 -11.61 -14.50 -3.82
C VAL A 10 -11.71 -13.69 -5.11
N ILE A 11 -12.76 -13.94 -5.91
CA ILE A 11 -13.11 -13.10 -7.05
C ILE A 11 -14.38 -12.35 -6.69
N VAL A 12 -14.31 -11.02 -6.71
CA VAL A 12 -15.43 -10.14 -6.39
C VAL A 12 -15.84 -9.36 -7.63
N LYS A 13 -17.12 -9.37 -7.96
CA LYS A 13 -17.65 -8.49 -8.99
C LYS A 13 -17.99 -7.12 -8.39
N ASP A 14 -17.54 -6.06 -9.05
CA ASP A 14 -17.94 -4.71 -8.69
C ASP A 14 -19.38 -4.40 -9.15
N ARG A 15 -19.86 -3.18 -8.88
CA ARG A 15 -21.24 -2.77 -9.27
C ARG A 15 -21.48 -2.77 -10.78
N LEU A 16 -20.41 -2.80 -11.60
CA LEU A 16 -20.50 -2.89 -13.06
C LEU A 16 -20.41 -4.32 -13.56
N GLY A 17 -20.29 -5.30 -12.66
CA GLY A 17 -20.15 -6.72 -12.96
C GLY A 17 -18.73 -7.14 -13.37
N LEU A 18 -17.74 -6.25 -13.26
CA LEU A 18 -16.34 -6.56 -13.59
C LEU A 18 -15.71 -7.41 -12.48
N PRO A 19 -15.05 -8.53 -12.84
CA PRO A 19 -14.41 -9.38 -11.85
C PRO A 19 -13.12 -8.74 -11.33
N ASN A 20 -12.85 -8.94 -10.04
CA ASN A 20 -11.63 -8.49 -9.39
C ASN A 20 -11.04 -9.63 -8.56
N TYR A 21 -9.77 -9.93 -8.78
CA TYR A 21 -9.00 -10.89 -7.97
C TYR A 21 -8.53 -10.17 -6.71
N MET A 22 -8.97 -10.65 -5.55
CA MET A 22 -8.75 -10.00 -4.26
C MET A 22 -8.20 -11.00 -3.24
N THR A 23 -7.34 -10.53 -2.36
CA THR A 23 -7.02 -11.19 -1.09
C THR A 23 -7.94 -10.65 -0.02
N MET A 24 -8.80 -11.49 0.51
CA MET A 24 -9.73 -11.16 1.60
C MET A 24 -9.08 -11.48 2.94
N PHE A 25 -8.89 -10.47 3.77
CA PHE A 25 -8.56 -10.58 5.18
C PHE A 25 -9.86 -10.45 5.98
N TYR A 26 -10.14 -11.38 6.89
CA TYR A 26 -11.41 -11.38 7.60
C TYR A 26 -11.31 -11.94 9.02
N MET A 27 -12.22 -11.53 9.88
CA MET A 27 -12.30 -11.92 11.27
C MET A 27 -13.70 -12.47 11.58
N GLU A 28 -13.77 -13.69 12.10
CA GLU A 28 -15.06 -14.28 12.50
C GLU A 28 -15.58 -13.59 13.77
N PRO A 29 -16.87 -13.23 13.82
CA PRO A 29 -17.47 -12.64 15.01
C PRO A 29 -17.29 -13.50 16.24
N GLY A 30 -16.88 -12.87 17.36
CA GLY A 30 -16.68 -13.56 18.64
C GLY A 30 -15.35 -14.29 18.79
N THR A 31 -14.43 -14.22 17.82
CA THR A 31 -13.10 -14.85 17.89
C THR A 31 -11.99 -13.89 18.33
N TYR A 32 -12.30 -12.61 18.53
CA TYR A 32 -11.31 -11.56 18.84
C TYR A 32 -11.82 -10.58 19.89
N ASN A 33 -10.89 -9.94 20.59
CA ASN A 33 -11.19 -8.78 21.43
C ASN A 33 -11.11 -7.50 20.59
N PRO A 34 -12.04 -6.54 20.73
CA PRO A 34 -12.03 -5.30 19.96
C PRO A 34 -10.74 -4.48 20.07
N GLU A 35 -10.06 -4.55 21.22
CA GLU A 35 -8.79 -3.84 21.48
C GLU A 35 -7.62 -4.44 20.68
N ASP A 36 -7.67 -5.74 20.38
CA ASP A 36 -6.64 -6.46 19.62
C ASP A 36 -6.78 -6.36 18.11
N VAL A 37 -7.90 -5.79 17.60
CA VAL A 37 -8.19 -5.70 16.18
C VAL A 37 -7.20 -4.78 15.48
N PRO A 38 -6.55 -5.24 14.39
CA PRO A 38 -5.66 -4.40 13.59
C PRO A 38 -6.36 -3.15 13.05
N GLU A 39 -5.61 -2.07 12.90
CA GLU A 39 -6.17 -0.76 12.52
C GLU A 39 -6.84 -0.77 11.15
N MET A 40 -6.36 -1.58 10.22
CA MET A 40 -6.98 -1.67 8.89
C MET A 40 -8.46 -2.10 8.94
N PHE A 41 -8.91 -2.78 10.00
CA PHE A 41 -10.31 -3.17 10.20
C PHE A 41 -11.15 -2.13 10.95
N LYS A 42 -10.57 -1.00 11.35
CA LYS A 42 -11.26 0.06 12.08
C LYS A 42 -11.54 1.23 11.13
N ILE A 43 -12.82 1.52 10.88
CA ILE A 43 -13.25 2.59 9.99
C ILE A 43 -14.34 3.40 10.71
N ARG A 44 -14.14 4.70 10.89
CA ARG A 44 -15.07 5.60 11.60
C ARG A 44 -15.52 5.07 12.97
N ASN A 45 -14.55 4.60 13.76
CA ASN A 45 -14.77 3.98 15.08
C ASN A 45 -15.63 2.70 15.04
N LYS A 46 -15.81 2.05 13.90
CA LYS A 46 -16.46 0.75 13.74
C LYS A 46 -15.44 -0.29 13.31
N ILE A 47 -15.62 -1.52 13.80
CA ILE A 47 -14.86 -2.68 13.32
C ILE A 47 -15.62 -3.28 12.14
N VAL A 48 -14.97 -3.35 10.98
CA VAL A 48 -15.48 -4.04 9.81
C VAL A 48 -14.99 -5.49 9.80
N PRO A 49 -15.83 -6.47 9.41
CA PRO A 49 -15.45 -7.88 9.46
C PRO A 49 -14.43 -8.31 8.41
N ALA A 50 -14.28 -7.56 7.32
CA ALA A 50 -13.32 -7.88 6.29
C ALA A 50 -12.81 -6.65 5.52
N ILE A 51 -11.53 -6.75 5.12
CA ILE A 51 -10.86 -5.90 4.15
C ILE A 51 -10.39 -6.80 3.01
N LEU A 52 -10.65 -6.40 1.78
CA LEU A 52 -10.18 -7.06 0.58
C LEU A 52 -9.21 -6.14 -0.15
N ILE A 53 -8.02 -6.62 -0.46
CA ILE A 53 -6.99 -5.89 -1.21
C ILE A 53 -6.83 -6.56 -2.56
N SER A 54 -6.79 -5.78 -3.64
CA SER A 54 -6.51 -6.30 -4.98
C SER A 54 -5.23 -7.12 -5.00
N GLN A 55 -5.27 -8.36 -5.51
CA GLN A 55 -4.09 -9.20 -5.60
C GLN A 55 -2.99 -8.59 -6.48
N TYR A 56 -3.39 -7.79 -7.46
CA TYR A 56 -2.49 -7.22 -8.47
C TYR A 56 -2.63 -5.71 -8.56
N HIS A 57 -1.59 -5.02 -9.05
CA HIS A 57 -1.73 -3.66 -9.57
C HIS A 57 -2.95 -3.58 -10.49
N ASN A 58 -3.73 -2.53 -10.39
CA ASN A 58 -4.92 -2.45 -11.21
C ASN A 58 -4.62 -1.96 -12.63
N THR A 59 -5.28 -2.57 -13.60
CA THR A 59 -5.56 -1.93 -14.89
C THR A 59 -6.81 -1.07 -14.78
N THR A 60 -7.18 -0.35 -15.84
CA THR A 60 -8.46 0.39 -15.88
C THR A 60 -9.28 -0.01 -17.09
N MET A 61 -10.61 -0.06 -16.91
CA MET A 61 -11.58 -0.19 -17.98
C MET A 61 -12.40 1.08 -18.13
N LYS A 62 -12.71 1.46 -19.37
CA LYS A 62 -13.54 2.63 -19.66
C LYS A 62 -14.99 2.35 -19.30
N SER A 63 -15.63 3.28 -18.60
CA SER A 63 -17.07 3.30 -18.37
C SER A 63 -17.64 4.67 -18.78
N MET A 64 -18.97 4.82 -18.79
CA MET A 64 -19.61 6.10 -19.05
C MET A 64 -19.27 7.18 -18.01
N GLY A 65 -18.88 6.78 -16.80
CA GLY A 65 -18.48 7.69 -15.71
C GLY A 65 -16.97 7.92 -15.59
N GLY A 66 -16.17 7.40 -16.53
CA GLY A 66 -14.70 7.47 -16.51
C GLY A 66 -14.03 6.13 -16.27
N ASP A 67 -12.75 6.14 -15.99
CA ASP A 67 -11.94 4.94 -15.76
C ASP A 67 -12.39 4.23 -14.47
N VAL A 68 -12.42 2.89 -14.53
CA VAL A 68 -12.73 2.00 -13.39
C VAL A 68 -11.56 1.06 -13.17
N ALA A 69 -11.04 1.02 -11.98
CA ALA A 69 -9.93 0.16 -11.59
C ALA A 69 -10.35 -1.33 -11.54
N VAL A 70 -9.54 -2.23 -12.09
CA VAL A 70 -9.84 -3.67 -12.12
C VAL A 70 -8.59 -4.48 -11.79
N SER A 71 -8.70 -5.43 -10.85
CA SER A 71 -7.63 -6.34 -10.48
C SER A 71 -7.75 -7.64 -11.28
N LEU A 72 -6.93 -7.79 -12.31
CA LEU A 72 -6.91 -8.97 -13.19
C LEU A 72 -5.48 -9.44 -13.43
N PRO A 73 -5.24 -10.76 -13.58
CA PRO A 73 -3.96 -11.28 -14.05
C PRO A 73 -3.74 -10.98 -15.53
N TYR A 74 -2.49 -11.03 -15.97
CA TYR A 74 -2.05 -10.87 -17.38
C TYR A 74 -2.41 -9.50 -17.98
N GLN A 75 -2.48 -8.46 -17.16
CA GLN A 75 -2.77 -7.10 -17.61
C GLN A 75 -1.55 -6.20 -17.45
N GLN A 76 -1.51 -5.15 -18.28
CA GLN A 76 -0.62 -4.03 -18.05
C GLN A 76 -1.19 -3.17 -16.92
N PRO A 77 -0.45 -2.89 -15.84
CA PRO A 77 -0.89 -1.98 -14.81
C PRO A 77 -1.19 -0.59 -15.38
N ARG A 78 -2.24 0.05 -14.90
CA ARG A 78 -2.53 1.44 -15.24
C ARG A 78 -1.49 2.36 -14.61
N HIS A 79 -0.90 3.22 -15.40
CA HIS A 79 0.05 4.24 -14.96
C HIS A 79 -0.27 5.59 -15.64
N THR A 80 0.52 6.63 -15.39
CA THR A 80 0.29 7.97 -15.95
C THR A 80 -1.10 8.46 -15.56
N ILE A 81 -1.31 8.57 -14.27
CA ILE A 81 -2.57 8.91 -13.61
C ILE A 81 -2.23 9.72 -12.34
N THR A 82 -3.06 10.69 -11.96
CA THR A 82 -2.92 11.40 -10.68
C THR A 82 -3.50 10.60 -9.53
N LEU A 83 -3.16 10.97 -8.28
CA LEU A 83 -3.77 10.38 -7.08
C LEU A 83 -5.31 10.47 -7.11
N ASP A 84 -5.85 11.64 -7.48
CA ASP A 84 -7.31 11.86 -7.47
C ASP A 84 -8.01 11.03 -8.55
N GLU A 85 -7.41 10.90 -9.74
CA GLU A 85 -7.94 10.04 -10.79
C GLU A 85 -7.89 8.56 -10.38
N ALA A 86 -6.81 8.13 -9.71
CA ALA A 86 -6.65 6.78 -9.19
C ALA A 86 -7.72 6.47 -8.13
N ALA A 87 -7.90 7.37 -7.16
CA ALA A 87 -8.94 7.25 -6.13
C ALA A 87 -10.35 7.22 -6.73
N ALA A 88 -10.62 8.10 -7.69
CA ALA A 88 -11.90 8.12 -8.39
C ALA A 88 -12.15 6.84 -9.21
N ALA A 89 -11.11 6.26 -9.84
CA ALA A 89 -11.23 4.99 -10.57
C ALA A 89 -11.57 3.82 -9.64
N CYS A 90 -11.04 3.81 -8.42
CA CYS A 90 -11.37 2.82 -7.39
C CYS A 90 -12.79 3.03 -6.84
N ALA A 91 -13.16 4.25 -6.47
CA ALA A 91 -14.48 4.56 -5.90
C ALA A 91 -15.65 4.28 -6.85
N ARG A 92 -15.44 4.38 -8.18
CA ARG A 92 -16.46 4.07 -9.19
C ARG A 92 -16.91 2.60 -9.17
N LYS A 93 -16.19 1.71 -8.53
CA LYS A 93 -16.54 0.28 -8.39
C LYS A 93 -17.74 0.06 -7.49
N GLY A 94 -18.07 0.99 -6.61
CA GLY A 94 -19.25 0.93 -5.72
C GLY A 94 -18.92 1.26 -4.27
N GLU A 95 -19.89 1.02 -3.41
CA GLU A 95 -19.76 1.27 -1.98
C GLU A 95 -18.65 0.40 -1.36
N GLY A 96 -17.89 0.97 -0.41
CA GLY A 96 -16.76 0.32 0.25
C GLY A 96 -15.48 0.23 -0.59
N TRP A 97 -15.57 0.42 -1.92
CA TRP A 97 -14.39 0.43 -2.78
C TRP A 97 -13.62 1.75 -2.66
N HIS A 98 -12.30 1.65 -2.51
CA HIS A 98 -11.40 2.78 -2.35
C HIS A 98 -10.02 2.49 -2.92
N LEU A 99 -9.20 3.52 -3.09
CA LEU A 99 -7.77 3.38 -3.35
C LEU A 99 -7.12 2.84 -2.07
N MET A 100 -6.25 1.83 -2.18
CA MET A 100 -5.56 1.24 -1.03
C MET A 100 -4.99 2.32 -0.11
N THR A 101 -5.19 2.16 1.19
CA THR A 101 -4.71 3.12 2.18
C THR A 101 -3.30 2.78 2.65
N ASN A 102 -2.60 3.76 3.24
CA ASN A 102 -1.31 3.50 3.88
C ASN A 102 -1.44 2.51 5.07
N THR A 103 -2.55 2.55 5.80
CA THR A 103 -2.82 1.59 6.89
C THR A 103 -2.91 0.15 6.38
N GLU A 104 -3.53 -0.06 5.22
CA GLU A 104 -3.60 -1.37 4.56
C GLU A 104 -2.24 -1.81 4.01
N PHE A 105 -1.49 -0.89 3.40
CA PHE A 105 -0.14 -1.18 2.93
C PHE A 105 0.80 -1.52 4.09
N ALA A 106 0.79 -0.74 5.17
CA ALA A 106 1.58 -1.00 6.37
C ALA A 106 1.25 -2.36 7.00
N TYR A 107 -0.04 -2.75 7.01
CA TYR A 107 -0.44 -4.08 7.48
C TYR A 107 0.23 -5.20 6.68
N LEU A 108 0.30 -5.10 5.34
CA LEU A 108 0.98 -6.09 4.50
C LEU A 108 2.48 -6.18 4.79
N LEU A 109 3.14 -5.04 5.04
CA LEU A 109 4.55 -5.01 5.42
C LEU A 109 4.77 -5.68 6.78
N HIS A 110 3.97 -5.35 7.79
CA HIS A 110 4.07 -5.92 9.12
C HIS A 110 3.78 -7.43 9.11
N GLU A 111 2.82 -7.89 8.29
CA GLU A 111 2.56 -9.32 8.15
C GLU A 111 3.75 -10.05 7.55
N ALA A 112 4.37 -9.51 6.50
CA ALA A 112 5.57 -10.10 5.89
C ALA A 112 6.74 -10.14 6.88
N GLU A 113 6.95 -9.08 7.66
CA GLU A 113 7.98 -9.02 8.69
C GLU A 113 7.75 -10.08 9.79
N GLU A 114 6.52 -10.22 10.30
CA GLU A 114 6.17 -11.26 11.27
C GLU A 114 6.36 -12.68 10.74
N LEU A 115 6.14 -12.89 9.44
CA LEU A 115 6.38 -14.17 8.77
C LEU A 115 7.87 -14.43 8.48
N GLY A 116 8.73 -13.42 8.64
CA GLY A 116 10.14 -13.48 8.22
C GLY A 116 10.29 -13.62 6.70
N HIS A 117 9.31 -13.11 5.93
CA HIS A 117 9.29 -13.19 4.48
C HIS A 117 9.82 -11.90 3.85
N THR A 118 10.90 -12.01 3.08
CA THR A 118 11.39 -10.91 2.26
C THR A 118 10.60 -10.87 0.95
N ILE A 119 9.85 -9.80 0.74
CA ILE A 119 9.01 -9.62 -0.43
C ILE A 119 9.87 -9.24 -1.62
N GLY A 120 9.96 -10.12 -2.62
CA GLY A 120 10.60 -9.83 -3.89
C GLY A 120 9.72 -9.00 -4.82
N GLY A 121 10.32 -8.52 -5.92
CA GLY A 121 9.59 -7.74 -6.91
C GLY A 121 10.42 -7.38 -8.14
N ASN A 122 9.74 -6.81 -9.15
CA ASN A 122 10.42 -6.25 -10.32
C ASN A 122 11.10 -4.93 -9.94
N THR A 123 12.31 -4.96 -9.42
CA THR A 123 13.11 -3.78 -9.07
C THR A 123 14.22 -3.51 -10.09
N ASN A 124 14.44 -4.42 -11.06
CA ASN A 124 15.48 -4.30 -12.07
C ASN A 124 14.99 -4.79 -13.45
N HIS A 125 14.18 -3.96 -14.12
CA HIS A 125 13.80 -4.13 -15.53
C HIS A 125 13.33 -5.54 -15.92
N GLY A 126 12.43 -6.11 -15.12
CA GLY A 126 11.81 -7.41 -15.36
C GLY A 126 12.25 -8.50 -14.37
N CYS A 127 13.19 -8.21 -13.49
CA CYS A 127 13.64 -9.14 -12.46
C CYS A 127 13.80 -8.45 -11.09
N ASN A 128 13.98 -9.28 -10.06
CA ASN A 128 14.39 -8.84 -8.75
C ASN A 128 15.89 -8.50 -8.75
N ALA A 129 16.28 -7.30 -8.30
CA ALA A 129 17.67 -6.88 -8.25
C ALA A 129 18.53 -7.78 -7.35
N ASP A 130 17.97 -8.21 -6.22
CA ASP A 130 18.67 -9.05 -5.22
C ASP A 130 18.71 -10.53 -5.64
N ASN A 131 17.75 -10.97 -6.45
CA ASN A 131 17.69 -12.33 -7.00
C ASN A 131 17.30 -12.31 -8.49
N PRO A 132 18.26 -12.07 -9.41
CA PRO A 132 17.96 -11.95 -10.85
C PRO A 132 17.40 -13.20 -11.54
N GLN A 133 17.31 -14.32 -10.84
CA GLN A 133 16.63 -15.53 -11.34
C GLN A 133 15.11 -15.41 -11.20
N GLU A 134 14.62 -14.58 -10.28
CA GLU A 134 13.21 -14.25 -10.13
C GLU A 134 12.83 -13.19 -11.16
N LYS A 135 11.91 -13.53 -12.04
CA LYS A 135 11.50 -12.70 -13.19
C LYS A 135 10.00 -12.73 -13.37
N GLY A 136 9.44 -11.57 -13.70
CA GLY A 136 8.09 -11.45 -14.23
C GLY A 136 8.09 -11.52 -15.76
N VAL A 137 6.90 -11.50 -16.37
CA VAL A 137 6.72 -11.46 -17.83
C VAL A 137 6.74 -10.01 -18.31
N VAL A 138 7.85 -9.61 -18.92
CA VAL A 138 8.04 -8.26 -19.45
C VAL A 138 7.15 -8.01 -20.67
N TYR A 139 6.49 -6.84 -20.73
CA TYR A 139 5.63 -6.46 -21.84
C TYR A 139 6.13 -5.27 -22.67
N ASP A 140 7.17 -4.57 -22.21
CA ASP A 140 7.73 -3.41 -22.95
C ASP A 140 9.25 -3.26 -22.79
N SER A 141 9.81 -2.31 -23.52
CA SER A 141 11.26 -2.05 -23.52
C SER A 141 11.78 -1.42 -22.21
N ALA A 142 10.92 -0.94 -21.33
CA ALA A 142 11.31 -0.42 -20.01
C ALA A 142 11.51 -1.53 -18.98
N GLY A 143 11.07 -2.76 -19.28
CA GLY A 143 11.16 -3.89 -18.36
C GLY A 143 10.00 -3.98 -17.36
N ARG A 144 8.87 -3.35 -17.68
CA ARG A 144 7.65 -3.48 -16.86
C ARG A 144 6.99 -4.84 -17.09
N THR A 145 6.43 -5.43 -16.03
CA THR A 145 5.87 -6.80 -16.08
C THR A 145 4.35 -6.81 -16.04
N LEU A 146 3.76 -7.83 -16.68
CA LEU A 146 2.34 -8.11 -16.60
C LEU A 146 1.97 -8.59 -15.19
N THR A 147 0.78 -8.24 -14.74
CA THR A 147 0.21 -8.71 -13.46
C THR A 147 -0.01 -10.21 -13.43
N GLY A 148 0.12 -10.84 -12.25
CA GLY A 148 -0.17 -12.27 -12.06
C GLY A 148 0.75 -13.23 -12.80
N CYS A 149 1.91 -12.75 -13.24
CA CYS A 149 2.97 -13.55 -13.87
C CYS A 149 4.21 -13.62 -12.97
N ASP A 150 4.05 -13.22 -11.72
CA ASP A 150 5.12 -13.04 -10.76
C ASP A 150 5.44 -14.34 -10.02
N PRO A 151 6.69 -14.58 -9.61
CA PRO A 151 7.03 -15.63 -8.65
C PRO A 151 6.25 -15.51 -7.35
N LEU A 152 5.99 -16.61 -6.64
CA LEU A 152 5.28 -16.59 -5.36
C LEU A 152 5.99 -15.74 -4.30
N THR A 153 7.31 -15.68 -4.33
CA THR A 153 8.14 -14.85 -3.47
C THR A 153 7.87 -13.34 -3.61
N TRP A 154 7.15 -12.92 -4.68
CA TRP A 154 6.76 -11.53 -4.91
C TRP A 154 5.38 -11.19 -4.33
N SER A 155 4.69 -12.16 -3.73
CA SER A 155 3.52 -11.86 -2.90
C SER A 155 3.94 -11.49 -1.48
N HIS A 156 3.14 -10.69 -0.79
CA HIS A 156 3.44 -10.22 0.56
C HIS A 156 3.65 -11.33 1.60
N ASP A 157 3.13 -12.53 1.35
CA ASP A 157 3.18 -13.66 2.27
C ASP A 157 3.78 -14.95 1.65
N GLY A 158 4.34 -14.86 0.44
CA GLY A 158 4.93 -16.00 -0.27
C GLY A 158 3.91 -17.01 -0.82
N THR A 159 2.61 -16.69 -0.82
CA THR A 159 1.54 -17.61 -1.27
C THR A 159 0.83 -17.13 -2.52
N ALA A 160 0.19 -18.08 -3.25
CA ALA A 160 -0.62 -17.74 -4.42
C ALA A 160 -1.89 -16.94 -4.10
N GLY A 161 -2.33 -16.94 -2.84
CA GLY A 161 -3.48 -16.18 -2.37
C GLY A 161 -3.11 -14.78 -1.84
N GLY A 162 -1.82 -14.46 -1.80
CA GLY A 162 -1.31 -13.20 -1.30
C GLY A 162 -1.50 -12.01 -2.24
N VAL A 163 -1.05 -10.85 -1.81
CA VAL A 163 -1.04 -9.61 -2.59
C VAL A 163 0.31 -9.48 -3.29
N PHE A 164 0.31 -9.45 -4.62
CA PHE A 164 1.51 -9.38 -5.45
C PHE A 164 1.86 -7.95 -5.84
N GLY A 165 3.14 -7.69 -6.09
CA GLY A 165 3.60 -6.42 -6.66
C GLY A 165 3.58 -5.25 -5.67
N ILE A 166 3.59 -5.50 -4.35
CA ILE A 166 3.82 -4.44 -3.36
C ILE A 166 5.32 -4.10 -3.23
N CYS A 167 6.15 -4.79 -3.99
CA CYS A 167 7.56 -4.48 -4.21
C CYS A 167 7.81 -4.38 -5.72
N GLY A 168 8.31 -3.24 -6.18
CA GLY A 168 8.74 -3.03 -7.56
C GLY A 168 7.61 -2.96 -8.60
N ASN A 169 7.99 -3.05 -9.85
CA ASN A 169 7.20 -2.85 -11.06
C ASN A 169 6.64 -1.43 -11.19
N PHE A 170 5.78 -1.00 -10.28
CA PHE A 170 5.26 0.37 -10.20
C PHE A 170 5.20 0.82 -8.75
N TRP A 171 5.53 2.07 -8.50
CA TRP A 171 5.10 2.76 -7.30
C TRP A 171 3.58 2.70 -7.20
N GLU A 172 3.05 2.63 -5.99
CA GLU A 172 1.61 2.66 -5.75
C GLU A 172 1.23 3.91 -4.97
N PHE A 173 0.26 4.66 -5.48
CA PHE A 173 -0.43 5.65 -4.67
C PHE A 173 -1.16 4.97 -3.53
N VAL A 174 -1.03 5.54 -2.34
CA VAL A 174 -1.87 5.20 -1.18
C VAL A 174 -2.45 6.48 -0.57
N THR A 175 -3.54 6.35 0.19
CA THR A 175 -4.17 7.47 0.91
C THR A 175 -3.96 7.33 2.42
N GLY A 176 -4.23 8.39 3.19
CA GLY A 176 -4.19 8.32 4.65
C GLY A 176 -2.83 8.58 5.30
N LEU A 177 -1.83 8.98 4.52
CA LEU A 177 -0.54 9.50 4.98
C LEU A 177 -0.18 10.71 4.12
N ARG A 178 0.52 11.69 4.65
CA ARG A 178 1.14 12.78 3.88
C ARG A 178 2.25 13.47 4.67
N LEU A 179 3.07 14.25 3.99
CA LEU A 179 3.80 15.34 4.63
C LEU A 179 3.08 16.65 4.34
N HIS A 180 2.81 17.41 5.39
CA HIS A 180 2.34 18.78 5.29
C HIS A 180 3.47 19.70 5.75
N LYS A 181 4.18 20.31 4.78
CA LYS A 181 5.39 21.11 5.07
C LYS A 181 6.40 20.35 5.94
N GLY A 182 6.67 19.10 5.62
CA GLY A 182 7.55 18.22 6.35
C GLY A 182 6.96 17.59 7.62
N VAL A 183 5.79 18.02 8.10
CA VAL A 183 5.10 17.36 9.22
C VAL A 183 4.41 16.08 8.75
N VAL A 184 4.64 14.99 9.46
CA VAL A 184 3.98 13.71 9.18
C VAL A 184 2.55 13.77 9.70
N GLU A 185 1.59 13.64 8.79
CA GLU A 185 0.16 13.58 9.10
C GLU A 185 -0.45 12.30 8.55
N TYR A 186 -1.39 11.72 9.30
CA TYR A 186 -2.07 10.49 8.92
C TYR A 186 -3.56 10.53 9.30
N THR A 187 -4.37 9.70 8.68
CA THR A 187 -5.75 9.47 9.10
C THR A 187 -5.78 8.39 10.18
N LYS A 188 -6.63 8.59 11.19
CA LYS A 188 -6.78 7.62 12.27
C LYS A 188 -7.29 6.28 11.74
N ASP A 189 -6.76 5.19 12.29
CA ASP A 189 -7.16 3.84 11.91
C ASP A 189 -7.10 3.62 10.39
N ASN A 190 -8.20 3.22 9.75
CA ASN A 190 -8.35 3.10 8.30
C ASN A 190 -9.41 4.06 7.74
N ASP A 191 -9.59 5.23 8.33
CA ASP A 191 -10.61 6.20 7.93
C ASP A 191 -10.38 6.75 6.51
N ALA A 192 -9.14 6.69 6.01
CA ALA A 192 -8.81 6.98 4.62
C ALA A 192 -9.56 6.11 3.60
N ALA A 193 -10.02 4.91 3.97
CA ALA A 193 -10.86 4.06 3.13
C ALA A 193 -12.16 4.75 2.69
N VAL A 194 -12.64 5.75 3.43
CA VAL A 194 -13.86 6.51 3.09
C VAL A 194 -13.59 7.99 2.80
N GLU A 195 -12.46 8.54 3.25
CA GLU A 195 -12.23 9.99 3.27
C GLU A 195 -10.94 10.43 2.56
N GLY A 196 -9.96 9.54 2.39
CA GLY A 196 -8.57 9.87 2.08
C GLY A 196 -8.27 10.52 0.73
N TYR A 197 -9.23 10.63 -0.18
CA TYR A 197 -9.02 11.24 -1.51
C TYR A 197 -9.76 12.57 -1.71
N LYS A 198 -10.57 13.01 -0.76
CA LYS A 198 -11.35 14.24 -0.90
C LYS A 198 -10.48 15.45 -0.58
N ASP A 199 -10.57 16.50 -1.40
CA ASP A 199 -9.87 17.77 -1.18
C ASP A 199 -10.29 18.45 0.11
N GLU A 200 -11.53 18.24 0.54
CA GLU A 200 -12.04 18.68 1.83
C GLU A 200 -11.62 17.66 2.88
N ALA A 201 -10.58 18.00 3.56
CA ALA A 201 -9.78 17.25 4.47
C ALA A 201 -10.50 16.18 5.28
N PRO A 202 -10.00 14.94 5.24
CA PRO A 202 -10.18 14.03 6.36
C PRO A 202 -9.66 14.67 7.64
N ASP A 203 -10.07 14.16 8.79
CA ASP A 203 -9.49 14.52 10.07
C ASP A 203 -8.03 14.07 10.15
N TRP A 204 -7.13 14.91 9.60
CA TRP A 204 -5.70 14.65 9.68
C TRP A 204 -5.21 14.73 11.11
N THR A 205 -4.49 13.70 11.51
CA THR A 205 -3.84 13.61 12.82
C THR A 205 -2.35 13.81 12.62
N VAL A 206 -1.75 14.73 13.38
CA VAL A 206 -0.30 14.91 13.41
C VAL A 206 0.32 13.72 14.14
N ALA A 207 1.32 13.09 13.52
CA ALA A 207 2.14 12.12 14.21
C ALA A 207 3.01 12.84 15.25
N GLU A 208 2.92 12.41 16.50
CA GLU A 208 3.62 13.07 17.60
C GLU A 208 4.53 12.08 18.37
N VAL A 209 5.65 12.62 18.85
CA VAL A 209 6.56 11.96 19.77
C VAL A 209 6.70 12.85 21.01
N ASN A 210 6.24 12.36 22.15
CA ASN A 210 6.24 13.12 23.43
C ASN A 210 5.58 14.52 23.31
N GLY A 211 4.50 14.63 22.53
CA GLY A 211 3.76 15.87 22.31
C GLY A 211 4.42 16.85 21.33
N LYS A 212 5.46 16.42 20.60
CA LYS A 212 6.08 17.20 19.53
C LYS A 212 5.76 16.55 18.16
N PRO A 213 5.44 17.34 17.11
CA PRO A 213 5.23 16.83 15.77
C PRO A 213 6.43 16.07 15.22
N LEU A 214 6.20 14.87 14.67
CA LEU A 214 7.19 14.14 13.90
C LEU A 214 7.28 14.75 12.50
N LYS A 215 8.50 14.93 12.03
CA LYS A 215 8.80 15.55 10.73
C LYS A 215 9.77 14.68 9.93
N LEU A 216 9.64 14.77 8.60
CA LEU A 216 10.60 14.25 7.64
C LEU A 216 10.98 15.35 6.66
N TYR A 217 12.27 15.48 6.37
CA TYR A 217 12.77 16.47 5.41
C TYR A 217 14.07 15.99 4.75
N GLY A 218 14.35 16.47 3.54
CA GLY A 218 15.67 16.32 2.92
C GLY A 218 16.68 17.25 3.58
N SER A 219 17.90 16.77 3.80
CA SER A 219 18.99 17.56 4.38
C SER A 219 19.88 18.13 3.29
N SER A 220 20.30 19.39 3.45
CA SER A 220 21.31 20.01 2.59
C SER A 220 22.68 19.34 2.65
N ASP A 221 22.97 18.59 3.70
CA ASP A 221 24.15 17.75 3.84
C ASP A 221 23.98 16.34 3.19
N GLY A 222 22.81 16.07 2.64
CA GLY A 222 22.41 14.84 1.97
C GLY A 222 21.62 13.88 2.85
N GLY A 223 20.66 13.16 2.23
CA GLY A 223 19.79 12.18 2.86
C GLY A 223 18.53 12.74 3.50
N VAL A 224 17.81 11.86 4.18
CA VAL A 224 16.54 12.20 4.85
C VAL A 224 16.73 12.23 6.36
N VAL A 225 16.15 13.23 7.01
CA VAL A 225 16.17 13.39 8.47
C VAL A 225 14.76 13.19 9.02
N MET A 226 14.65 12.35 10.05
CA MET A 226 13.46 12.23 10.90
C MET A 226 13.70 13.03 12.18
N SER A 227 12.80 13.96 12.50
CA SER A 227 13.05 14.98 13.52
C SER A 227 11.81 15.34 14.34
N THR A 228 12.04 15.81 15.58
CA THR A 228 11.04 16.52 16.38
C THR A 228 11.45 17.97 16.66
N ALA A 229 12.50 18.46 16.00
CA ALA A 229 12.95 19.84 16.15
C ALA A 229 11.87 20.85 15.77
N GLU A 230 11.85 21.99 16.46
CA GLU A 230 10.86 23.06 16.19
C GLU A 230 11.00 23.57 14.75
N LYS A 231 12.26 23.75 14.30
CA LYS A 231 12.59 24.22 12.95
C LYS A 231 13.33 23.12 12.21
N ILE A 232 12.97 22.90 10.97
CA ILE A 232 13.62 21.96 10.05
C ILE A 232 14.15 22.72 8.83
N GLU A 233 15.07 22.11 8.12
CA GLU A 233 15.47 22.56 6.79
C GLU A 233 14.28 22.46 5.82
N LYS A 234 14.30 23.30 4.79
CA LYS A 234 13.36 23.25 3.68
C LYS A 234 14.11 22.76 2.45
N ASP A 235 14.10 21.47 2.26
CA ASP A 235 14.76 20.83 1.14
C ASP A 235 14.13 19.47 0.87
N TRP A 236 14.54 18.86 -0.24
CA TRP A 236 14.17 17.51 -0.60
C TRP A 236 15.41 16.66 -0.82
N ASP A 237 15.38 15.42 -0.41
CA ASP A 237 16.41 14.42 -0.71
C ASP A 237 15.88 13.01 -0.49
N GLY A 238 16.73 12.02 -0.76
CA GLY A 238 16.48 10.60 -0.54
C GLY A 238 17.73 9.86 -0.07
N CYS A 239 17.51 8.77 0.66
CA CYS A 239 18.58 7.87 1.09
C CYS A 239 18.04 6.43 1.22
N HIS A 240 18.90 5.47 1.52
CA HIS A 240 18.41 4.19 2.04
C HIS A 240 17.84 4.38 3.44
N ILE A 241 16.81 3.62 3.79
CA ILE A 241 16.20 3.69 5.13
C ILE A 241 17.25 3.46 6.23
N ALA A 242 18.23 2.57 5.99
CA ALA A 242 19.35 2.33 6.92
C ALA A 242 20.24 3.57 7.16
N GLU A 243 20.20 4.56 6.28
CA GLU A 243 20.99 5.81 6.34
C GLU A 243 20.17 6.99 6.89
N LEU A 244 18.90 6.74 7.30
CA LEU A 244 18.02 7.75 7.86
C LEU A 244 18.69 8.43 9.07
N GLN A 245 18.73 9.75 9.05
CA GLN A 245 19.29 10.54 10.14
C GLN A 245 18.22 10.87 11.17
N LEU A 246 18.59 10.91 12.44
CA LEU A 246 17.69 11.22 13.54
C LEU A 246 18.12 12.54 14.21
N GLU A 247 17.19 13.48 14.36
CA GLU A 247 17.40 14.75 15.03
C GLU A 247 16.42 14.92 16.18
N GLU A 248 16.90 15.23 17.38
CA GLU A 248 16.12 15.26 18.64
C GLU A 248 15.36 13.95 18.92
N LEU A 249 15.85 12.84 18.41
CA LEU A 249 15.33 11.49 18.61
C LEU A 249 16.46 10.56 18.99
N GLU A 250 16.28 9.70 20.00
CA GLU A 250 17.26 8.68 20.39
C GLU A 250 17.21 7.45 19.48
N ASP A 251 16.01 7.11 18.98
CA ASP A 251 15.75 6.04 18.01
C ASP A 251 14.49 6.40 17.21
N VAL A 252 14.21 5.61 16.16
CA VAL A 252 12.98 5.73 15.38
C VAL A 252 11.78 5.50 16.30
N PRO A 253 10.80 6.41 16.33
CA PRO A 253 9.66 6.30 17.23
C PRO A 253 8.64 5.25 16.76
N GLU A 254 7.93 4.64 17.72
CA GLU A 254 6.92 3.61 17.47
C GLU A 254 5.86 4.02 16.43
N ILE A 255 5.49 5.29 16.39
CA ILE A 255 4.53 5.79 15.40
C ILE A 255 5.05 5.66 13.96
N ALA A 256 6.36 5.75 13.72
CA ALA A 256 6.93 5.56 12.40
C ALA A 256 6.88 4.10 11.94
N TYR A 257 7.09 3.13 12.85
CA TYR A 257 6.85 1.71 12.58
C TYR A 257 5.38 1.44 12.28
N LYS A 258 4.50 1.93 13.14
CA LYS A 258 3.06 1.77 13.01
C LYS A 258 2.53 2.26 11.66
N LEU A 259 3.03 3.39 11.18
CA LEU A 259 2.67 3.95 9.87
C LEU A 259 3.41 3.27 8.70
N GLY A 260 4.26 2.29 8.96
CA GLY A 260 5.07 1.62 7.95
C GLY A 260 6.05 2.56 7.25
N ILE A 261 6.47 3.65 7.88
CA ILE A 261 7.48 4.58 7.35
C ILE A 261 8.84 3.87 7.33
N VAL A 262 9.13 3.11 8.38
CA VAL A 262 10.31 2.26 8.48
C VAL A 262 9.94 0.90 9.07
N PRO A 263 10.65 -0.20 8.73
CA PRO A 263 10.49 -1.50 9.39
C PRO A 263 11.20 -1.52 10.76
N HIS A 264 10.94 -2.54 11.60
CA HIS A 264 11.63 -2.70 12.90
C HIS A 264 13.14 -2.89 12.73
N ASP A 265 13.56 -3.59 11.69
CA ASP A 265 14.99 -3.78 11.37
C ASP A 265 15.50 -2.69 10.39
N TRP A 266 15.09 -1.44 10.59
CA TRP A 266 15.38 -0.33 9.69
C TRP A 266 16.87 -0.11 9.41
N LYS A 267 17.75 -0.47 10.35
CA LYS A 267 19.21 -0.31 10.20
C LYS A 267 19.82 -1.24 9.14
N ASN A 268 19.09 -2.27 8.72
CA ASN A 268 19.49 -3.20 7.67
C ASN A 268 18.64 -3.03 6.40
N GLU A 269 17.68 -2.08 6.39
CA GLU A 269 16.77 -1.87 5.25
C GLU A 269 17.43 -1.04 4.15
N THR A 270 17.56 -1.63 2.97
CA THR A 270 18.16 -1.00 1.78
C THR A 270 17.14 -0.27 0.89
N ALA A 271 15.85 -0.47 1.12
CA ALA A 271 14.83 0.28 0.42
C ALA A 271 14.99 1.79 0.64
N GLY A 272 14.64 2.57 -0.37
CA GLY A 272 14.82 4.02 -0.34
C GLY A 272 13.67 4.74 0.38
N ILE A 273 14.00 5.87 0.99
CA ILE A 273 13.06 6.84 1.52
C ILE A 273 13.39 8.23 0.95
N TRP A 274 12.34 8.97 0.52
CA TRP A 274 12.46 10.33 -0.01
C TRP A 274 11.48 11.25 0.70
N ALA A 275 11.88 12.47 0.98
CA ALA A 275 11.05 13.48 1.63
C ALA A 275 11.30 14.87 1.05
N ASP A 276 10.23 15.65 0.87
CA ASP A 276 10.27 17.06 0.48
C ASP A 276 9.44 17.89 1.47
N SER A 277 10.12 18.74 2.23
CA SER A 277 9.50 19.63 3.19
C SER A 277 9.16 21.02 2.63
N GLU A 278 9.52 21.32 1.38
CA GLU A 278 9.12 22.57 0.70
C GLU A 278 7.68 22.50 0.19
N LEU A 279 7.19 21.30 -0.14
CA LEU A 279 5.84 21.11 -0.61
C LEU A 279 4.80 21.43 0.48
N GLU A 280 3.72 22.10 0.08
CA GLU A 280 2.54 22.28 0.95
C GLU A 280 1.98 20.91 1.36
N GLU A 281 1.87 19.99 0.39
CA GLU A 281 1.46 18.61 0.58
C GLU A 281 2.32 17.70 -0.30
N ALA A 282 3.03 16.75 0.30
CA ALA A 282 3.65 15.62 -0.39
C ALA A 282 2.83 14.35 -0.10
N VAL A 283 2.46 13.63 -1.18
CA VAL A 283 1.65 12.40 -1.10
C VAL A 283 2.52 11.15 -1.20
N PRO A 284 2.14 10.04 -0.53
CA PRO A 284 2.96 8.85 -0.50
C PRO A 284 2.86 8.01 -1.77
N PHE A 285 4.01 7.56 -2.26
CA PHE A 285 4.16 6.42 -3.17
C PHE A 285 4.88 5.30 -2.44
N ARG A 286 4.43 4.07 -2.62
CA ARG A 286 4.93 2.91 -1.88
C ARG A 286 5.48 1.84 -2.81
N GLY A 287 6.44 1.05 -2.30
CA GLY A 287 6.86 -0.21 -2.87
C GLY A 287 7.90 -0.12 -3.98
N SER A 288 8.35 1.06 -4.39
CA SER A 288 9.32 1.29 -5.49
C SER A 288 8.80 0.93 -6.89
N SER A 289 9.64 1.10 -7.93
CA SER A 289 9.32 0.71 -9.30
C SER A 289 10.39 -0.14 -9.96
N PHE A 290 10.16 -0.51 -11.22
CA PHE A 290 10.96 -1.45 -12.01
C PHE A 290 12.43 -1.06 -12.22
N SER A 291 12.87 0.13 -11.87
CA SER A 291 14.21 0.67 -12.15
C SER A 291 15.01 1.09 -10.92
N TYR A 292 14.49 0.87 -9.71
CA TYR A 292 15.12 1.37 -8.48
C TYR A 292 16.27 0.50 -7.94
N THR A 293 16.46 -0.70 -8.50
CA THR A 293 17.56 -1.61 -8.17
C THR A 293 17.79 -1.79 -6.67
N SER A 294 18.95 -1.40 -6.14
CA SER A 294 19.31 -1.55 -4.73
C SER A 294 18.53 -0.64 -3.76
N SER A 295 17.87 0.43 -4.27
CA SER A 295 16.96 1.26 -3.47
C SER A 295 15.50 0.80 -3.61
N GLY A 296 15.25 -0.26 -4.40
CA GLY A 296 13.94 -0.89 -4.53
C GLY A 296 13.63 -1.79 -3.36
N GLY A 297 12.38 -1.86 -2.95
CA GLY A 297 11.93 -2.72 -1.85
C GLY A 297 10.50 -2.43 -1.48
N ALA A 298 9.82 -3.38 -0.83
CA ALA A 298 8.45 -3.18 -0.35
C ALA A 298 8.36 -2.06 0.69
N GLY A 299 9.41 -1.86 1.50
CA GLY A 299 9.53 -0.76 2.46
C GLY A 299 9.73 0.62 1.85
N ALA A 300 10.06 0.71 0.55
CA ALA A 300 10.33 1.99 -0.11
C ALA A 300 9.16 2.97 0.03
N LEU A 301 9.49 4.21 0.38
CA LEU A 301 8.53 5.28 0.61
C LEU A 301 9.01 6.57 -0.04
N ASN A 302 8.22 7.08 -0.97
CA ASN A 302 8.43 8.39 -1.54
C ASN A 302 7.39 9.37 -0.98
N LEU A 303 7.87 10.49 -0.43
CA LEU A 303 7.12 11.63 0.08
C LEU A 303 7.73 12.94 -0.46
N ASN A 304 8.11 12.95 -1.75
CA ASN A 304 8.69 14.14 -2.38
C ASN A 304 7.90 14.63 -3.62
N ASP A 305 6.67 14.16 -3.80
CA ASP A 305 5.83 14.54 -4.93
C ASP A 305 4.48 15.09 -4.48
N ALA A 306 4.03 16.12 -5.19
CA ALA A 306 2.73 16.73 -4.94
C ALA A 306 1.58 15.85 -5.45
N ARG A 307 0.36 16.07 -4.95
CA ARG A 307 -0.88 15.38 -5.33
C ARG A 307 -1.17 15.38 -6.83
N SER A 308 -0.71 16.40 -7.55
CA SER A 308 -0.86 16.54 -9.01
C SER A 308 0.18 15.77 -9.84
N PHE A 309 1.13 15.09 -9.19
CA PHE A 309 2.16 14.33 -9.89
C PHE A 309 1.57 13.26 -10.80
N VAL A 310 2.20 13.05 -11.96
CA VAL A 310 1.87 12.03 -12.94
C VAL A 310 3.15 11.34 -13.40
N GLY A 311 3.34 10.08 -12.98
CA GLY A 311 4.51 9.28 -13.34
C GLY A 311 4.18 8.14 -14.31
N TYR A 312 5.13 7.79 -15.16
CA TYR A 312 5.04 6.61 -16.04
C TYR A 312 5.31 5.29 -15.28
N ASP A 313 5.72 5.41 -14.05
CA ASP A 313 6.12 4.33 -13.12
C ASP A 313 5.28 4.33 -11.83
N VAL A 314 4.16 5.07 -11.79
CA VAL A 314 3.23 5.12 -10.66
C VAL A 314 1.88 4.56 -11.08
N SER A 315 1.34 3.65 -10.29
CA SER A 315 0.12 2.88 -10.51
C SER A 315 -0.85 3.02 -9.33
N LEU A 316 -1.87 2.19 -9.32
CA LEU A 316 -2.92 2.17 -8.30
C LEU A 316 -3.32 0.75 -7.94
N ARG A 317 -3.84 0.59 -6.73
CA ARG A 317 -4.44 -0.65 -6.24
C ARG A 317 -5.74 -0.34 -5.51
N SER A 318 -6.83 -0.99 -5.89
CA SER A 318 -8.10 -0.85 -5.18
C SER A 318 -8.20 -1.81 -4.01
N ALA A 319 -8.89 -1.36 -2.96
CA ALA A 319 -9.32 -2.18 -1.85
C ALA A 319 -10.84 -2.05 -1.64
N LEU A 320 -11.41 -2.91 -0.80
CA LEU A 320 -12.83 -2.97 -0.49
C LEU A 320 -13.00 -3.34 0.98
N PHE A 321 -13.76 -2.57 1.74
CA PHE A 321 -14.22 -3.00 3.06
C PHE A 321 -15.65 -3.54 2.99
N LEU A 322 -15.93 -4.55 3.79
CA LEU A 322 -17.27 -5.11 3.95
C LEU A 322 -17.81 -4.76 5.35
N GLU A 323 -19.00 -4.19 5.41
CA GLU A 323 -19.61 -3.75 6.67
C GLU A 323 -20.33 -4.86 7.45
N SER A 324 -20.65 -5.97 6.79
CA SER A 324 -21.40 -7.05 7.43
C SER A 324 -20.76 -8.42 7.26
N TRP A 325 -20.92 -9.28 8.28
CA TRP A 325 -20.48 -10.67 8.23
C TRP A 325 -21.26 -11.51 7.22
N GLU A 326 -22.47 -11.14 6.88
CA GLU A 326 -23.28 -11.80 5.86
C GLU A 326 -22.58 -11.75 4.49
N LEU A 327 -22.10 -10.57 4.08
CA LEU A 327 -21.33 -10.39 2.84
C LEU A 327 -20.05 -11.24 2.82
N VAL A 328 -19.34 -11.33 3.94
CA VAL A 328 -18.16 -12.18 4.07
C VAL A 328 -18.53 -13.66 3.85
N THR A 329 -19.62 -14.11 4.50
CA THR A 329 -20.09 -15.50 4.41
C THR A 329 -20.47 -15.89 2.99
N ASP A 330 -21.12 -14.97 2.26
CA ASP A 330 -21.54 -15.21 0.88
C ASP A 330 -20.32 -15.36 -0.06
N LEU A 331 -19.28 -14.54 0.12
CA LEU A 331 -18.02 -14.70 -0.62
C LEU A 331 -17.30 -16.02 -0.27
N LEU A 332 -17.34 -16.43 0.99
CA LEU A 332 -16.73 -17.71 1.42
C LEU A 332 -17.45 -18.91 0.80
N LYS A 333 -18.79 -18.89 0.69
CA LYS A 333 -19.61 -19.93 0.06
C LYS A 333 -19.38 -20.00 -1.44
N ALA A 334 -19.44 -18.86 -2.14
CA ALA A 334 -19.22 -18.77 -3.58
C ALA A 334 -17.86 -19.36 -4.00
N GLY A 335 -16.81 -19.10 -3.21
CA GLY A 335 -15.49 -19.70 -3.43
C GLY A 335 -15.44 -21.21 -3.21
N ALA A 336 -16.25 -21.76 -2.30
CA ALA A 336 -16.32 -23.21 -2.05
C ALA A 336 -17.06 -23.96 -3.20
N GLU A 337 -18.12 -23.38 -3.74
CA GLU A 337 -18.87 -23.95 -4.86
C GLU A 337 -18.04 -23.98 -6.15
N ALA A 338 -17.24 -22.96 -6.41
CA ALA A 338 -16.31 -22.92 -7.55
C ALA A 338 -15.26 -24.04 -7.49
N HIS A 339 -14.77 -24.37 -6.29
CA HIS A 339 -13.84 -25.49 -6.10
C HIS A 339 -14.49 -26.86 -6.22
N ALA A 340 -15.73 -27.03 -5.77
CA ALA A 340 -16.46 -28.28 -5.89
C ALA A 340 -16.84 -28.61 -7.33
N GLY A 341 -17.20 -27.59 -8.14
CA GLY A 341 -17.47 -27.74 -9.57
C GLY A 341 -16.25 -28.13 -10.40
N ALA A 342 -15.05 -27.67 -10.03
CA ALA A 342 -13.80 -27.97 -10.74
C ALA A 342 -13.24 -29.37 -10.44
N GLN A 343 -13.73 -30.06 -9.41
CA GLN A 343 -13.33 -31.45 -9.07
C GLN A 343 -14.31 -32.49 -9.60
N GLY A 344 -15.40 -32.08 -10.21
CA GLY A 344 -16.47 -32.95 -10.74
C GLY A 344 -16.49 -33.12 -12.28
N GLU A 345 -15.51 -32.53 -12.98
CA GLU A 345 -15.23 -32.74 -14.40
C GLU A 345 -13.88 -33.49 -14.57
#